data_709caa9e7ebd0626b71d2a7048d985eb
#
_entry.id   709caa9e7ebd0626b71d2a7048d985eb
#
_cell.length_a   1.000
_cell.length_b   1.000
_cell.length_c   1.000
_cell.angle_alpha   90.00
_cell.angle_beta   90.00
_cell.angle_gamma   90.00
#
_symmetry.space_group_name_H-M   'P 1'
#
loop_
_entity.id
_entity.type
_entity.pdbx_description
1 polymer ?
#
loop_
_entity_poly.entity_id
_entity_poly.type
_entity_poly.pdbx_seq_one_letter_code
_entity_poly.pdbx_strand_id
1 'polypeptide(L)'
;MRNRKDLTPAPVAMTTPVVMTIAGSDSGGGAGIQADLKAFAALGTFGTSAITCLTAQNPSEVRGILAVTPAMVTLQMETIGAFFRVAAAKTGMLYSAAIIEAVARTIKHRRIPWLVVDPVMIATSGARLLRRDAARALRNRLLPLADVITPNLPEAEALCGHAIGNLRDMESAAHEIGTRYHTACVIKGGHLPGQTVTDVLCHSGRIYRFRSTRLRVTTHGTGCMFSAALTALLARGIDLPKAIRMAKHYVIGVLKQVRPIC
;
A
#
# COMPACT_ATOMS: atom_id res chain seq x y z
N MET A 1 -34.36 11.84 32.53
CA MET A 1 -33.17 11.29 31.87
C MET A 1 -33.49 11.08 30.37
N ARG A 2 -33.02 11.97 29.48
CA ARG A 2 -33.24 11.85 28.05
C ARG A 2 -32.24 10.87 27.47
N ASN A 3 -32.74 9.79 26.87
CA ASN A 3 -31.97 8.81 26.12
C ASN A 3 -31.17 9.53 25.02
N ARG A 4 -29.86 9.54 25.13
CA ARG A 4 -28.97 9.90 24.01
C ARG A 4 -29.01 8.72 23.04
N LYS A 5 -30.01 8.69 22.17
CA LYS A 5 -30.01 7.81 21.00
C LYS A 5 -28.85 8.21 20.11
N ASP A 6 -28.06 7.21 19.72
CA ASP A 6 -26.96 7.22 18.78
C ASP A 6 -27.24 8.08 17.53
N LEU A 7 -26.89 9.36 17.61
CA LEU A 7 -26.77 10.23 16.46
C LEU A 7 -25.31 10.09 15.96
N THR A 8 -24.99 8.97 15.32
CA THR A 8 -23.86 8.94 14.42
C THR A 8 -24.25 9.81 13.21
N PRO A 9 -23.68 11.01 13.05
CA PRO A 9 -24.02 11.84 11.90
C PRO A 9 -23.66 11.08 10.63
N ALA A 10 -24.47 11.22 9.59
CA ALA A 10 -24.14 10.65 8.28
C ALA A 10 -22.75 11.15 7.84
N PRO A 11 -21.91 10.30 7.22
CA PRO A 11 -20.58 10.69 6.81
C PRO A 11 -20.61 11.95 5.95
N VAL A 12 -19.74 12.92 6.26
CA VAL A 12 -19.64 14.18 5.53
C VAL A 12 -19.11 13.89 4.11
N ALA A 13 -19.89 14.27 3.09
CA ALA A 13 -19.46 14.23 1.70
C ALA A 13 -18.54 15.43 1.42
N MET A 14 -17.24 15.19 1.32
CA MET A 14 -16.29 16.20 0.86
C MET A 14 -16.25 16.23 -0.68
N THR A 15 -16.03 17.40 -1.27
CA THR A 15 -15.77 17.55 -2.72
C THR A 15 -14.46 16.89 -3.14
N THR A 16 -13.49 16.85 -2.23
CA THR A 16 -12.21 16.14 -2.40
C THR A 16 -12.34 14.71 -1.89
N PRO A 17 -12.00 13.67 -2.69
CA PRO A 17 -12.06 12.29 -2.25
C PRO A 17 -11.19 12.05 -1.01
N VAL A 18 -11.76 11.38 -0.01
CA VAL A 18 -11.07 11.00 1.21
C VAL A 18 -10.43 9.63 1.02
N VAL A 19 -9.16 9.51 1.34
CA VAL A 19 -8.39 8.27 1.28
C VAL A 19 -7.77 7.94 2.64
N MET A 20 -7.60 6.66 2.93
CA MET A 20 -7.02 6.21 4.20
C MET A 20 -5.77 5.38 3.97
N THR A 21 -4.68 5.71 4.66
CA THR A 21 -3.54 4.80 4.81
C THR A 21 -3.60 4.08 6.15
N ILE A 22 -3.36 2.77 6.12
CA ILE A 22 -3.29 1.90 7.30
C ILE A 22 -1.89 1.30 7.29
N ALA A 23 -0.96 1.95 8.01
CA ALA A 23 0.45 1.61 7.91
C ALA A 23 1.25 2.06 9.15
N GLY A 24 2.51 1.67 9.20
CA GLY A 24 3.46 2.16 10.19
C GLY A 24 3.87 3.61 9.92
N SER A 25 4.27 4.29 10.99
CA SER A 25 4.84 5.64 10.94
C SER A 25 6.36 5.54 10.82
N ASP A 26 6.94 6.16 9.79
CA ASP A 26 8.38 6.29 9.55
C ASP A 26 8.88 7.63 10.08
N SER A 27 9.67 7.62 11.16
CA SER A 27 10.25 8.85 11.74
C SER A 27 11.18 9.60 10.78
N GLY A 28 11.79 8.91 9.80
CA GLY A 28 12.60 9.51 8.75
C GLY A 28 11.80 10.17 7.64
N GLY A 29 10.48 9.95 7.59
CA GLY A 29 9.55 10.63 6.71
C GLY A 29 9.60 10.23 5.23
N GLY A 30 10.39 9.22 4.87
CA GLY A 30 10.57 8.76 3.48
C GLY A 30 9.66 7.61 3.06
N ALA A 31 9.10 6.89 4.04
CA ALA A 31 8.21 5.75 3.84
C ALA A 31 6.97 5.86 4.76
N GLY A 32 6.24 4.77 4.96
CA GLY A 32 5.11 4.68 5.86
C GLY A 32 4.00 5.72 5.58
N ILE A 33 3.24 6.03 6.63
CA ILE A 33 2.13 6.99 6.51
C ILE A 33 2.60 8.36 6.03
N GLN A 34 3.83 8.77 6.32
CA GLN A 34 4.36 10.06 5.93
C GLN A 34 4.51 10.17 4.40
N ALA A 35 5.05 9.15 3.75
CA ALA A 35 5.12 9.08 2.30
C ALA A 35 3.73 8.99 1.67
N ASP A 36 2.83 8.22 2.29
CA ASP A 36 1.47 8.03 1.82
C ASP A 36 0.68 9.35 1.84
N LEU A 37 0.69 10.08 2.96
CA LEU A 37 -0.01 11.35 3.09
C LEU A 37 0.54 12.43 2.13
N LYS A 38 1.86 12.46 1.90
CA LYS A 38 2.47 13.34 0.88
C LYS A 38 1.95 13.02 -0.52
N ALA A 39 1.87 11.74 -0.89
CA ALA A 39 1.34 11.31 -2.18
C ALA A 39 -0.16 11.64 -2.32
N PHE A 40 -0.96 11.43 -1.28
CA PHE A 40 -2.37 11.77 -1.25
C PHE A 40 -2.60 13.26 -1.49
N ALA A 41 -1.89 14.12 -0.75
CA ALA A 41 -1.98 15.57 -0.91
C ALA A 41 -1.54 16.03 -2.31
N ALA A 42 -0.42 15.51 -2.81
CA ALA A 42 0.11 15.87 -4.13
C ALA A 42 -0.82 15.47 -5.30
N LEU A 43 -1.66 14.45 -5.09
CA LEU A 43 -2.60 13.94 -6.09
C LEU A 43 -4.05 14.41 -5.85
N GLY A 44 -4.25 15.43 -5.02
CA GLY A 44 -5.54 16.11 -4.83
C GLY A 44 -6.58 15.26 -4.10
N THR A 45 -6.16 14.49 -3.10
CA THR A 45 -7.05 13.74 -2.20
C THR A 45 -6.82 14.18 -0.75
N PHE A 46 -7.85 14.05 0.09
CA PHE A 46 -7.74 14.28 1.53
C PHE A 46 -7.26 12.99 2.22
N GLY A 47 -6.03 13.02 2.72
CA GLY A 47 -5.39 11.86 3.36
C GLY A 47 -5.74 11.74 4.83
N THR A 48 -6.20 10.55 5.23
CA THR A 48 -6.36 10.14 6.63
C THR A 48 -5.47 8.95 6.93
N SER A 49 -5.23 8.64 8.21
CA SER A 49 -4.33 7.55 8.59
C SER A 49 -4.81 6.76 9.80
N ALA A 50 -4.57 5.44 9.77
CA ALA A 50 -4.60 4.57 10.94
C ALA A 50 -3.18 3.99 11.14
N ILE A 51 -2.55 4.34 12.25
CA ILE A 51 -1.17 3.97 12.55
C ILE A 51 -1.13 2.57 13.15
N THR A 52 -0.35 1.68 12.56
CA THR A 52 -0.19 0.29 13.01
C THR A 52 1.01 0.08 13.91
N CYS A 53 2.06 0.87 13.74
CA CYS A 53 3.25 0.89 14.56
C CYS A 53 4.00 2.21 14.40
N LEU A 54 4.83 2.54 15.38
CA LEU A 54 5.82 3.61 15.30
C LEU A 54 7.18 2.99 15.06
N THR A 55 8.00 3.57 14.19
CA THR A 55 9.38 3.15 13.97
C THR A 55 10.35 4.24 14.35
N ALA A 56 11.45 3.86 14.98
CA ALA A 56 12.67 4.67 15.06
C ALA A 56 13.51 4.32 13.84
N GLN A 57 13.32 5.05 12.75
CA GLN A 57 13.82 4.71 11.42
C GLN A 57 14.43 5.93 10.73
N ASN A 58 15.49 5.68 9.96
CA ASN A 58 16.08 6.59 8.98
C ASN A 58 16.34 5.83 7.66
N PRO A 59 16.87 6.47 6.60
CA PRO A 59 17.11 5.80 5.32
C PRO A 59 18.03 4.57 5.37
N SER A 60 18.90 4.46 6.37
CA SER A 60 19.90 3.39 6.47
C SER A 60 19.47 2.25 7.41
N GLU A 61 18.63 2.52 8.42
CA GLU A 61 18.32 1.52 9.46
C GLU A 61 16.95 1.70 10.11
N VAL A 62 16.45 0.61 10.70
CA VAL A 62 15.30 0.59 11.62
C VAL A 62 15.80 0.12 12.99
N ARG A 63 15.92 1.04 13.95
CA ARG A 63 16.42 0.75 15.32
C ARG A 63 15.37 0.20 16.26
N GLY A 64 14.11 0.55 16.05
CA GLY A 64 13.05 0.12 16.95
C GLY A 64 11.68 0.16 16.30
N ILE A 65 10.79 -0.72 16.76
CA ILE A 65 9.40 -0.79 16.32
C ILE A 65 8.52 -0.93 17.56
N LEU A 66 7.60 0.01 17.74
CA LEU A 66 6.55 -0.05 18.76
C LEU A 66 5.22 -0.33 18.06
N ALA A 67 4.67 -1.52 18.27
CA ALA A 67 3.36 -1.88 17.73
C ALA A 67 2.24 -1.12 18.43
N VAL A 68 1.29 -0.61 17.67
CA VAL A 68 0.01 -0.11 18.20
C VAL A 68 -0.89 -1.33 18.48
N THR A 69 -1.72 -1.25 19.52
CA THR A 69 -2.63 -2.38 19.84
C THR A 69 -3.67 -2.56 18.71
N PRO A 70 -4.06 -3.81 18.39
CA PRO A 70 -5.09 -4.06 17.39
C PRO A 70 -6.41 -3.30 17.65
N ALA A 71 -6.79 -3.16 18.92
CA ALA A 71 -7.97 -2.40 19.33
C ALA A 71 -7.85 -0.91 18.95
N MET A 72 -6.68 -0.29 19.18
CA MET A 72 -6.46 1.10 18.81
C MET A 72 -6.41 1.28 17.30
N VAL A 73 -5.83 0.33 16.54
CA VAL A 73 -5.87 0.38 15.07
C VAL A 73 -7.31 0.35 14.57
N THR A 74 -8.13 -0.57 15.09
CA THR A 74 -9.57 -0.62 14.78
C THR A 74 -10.26 0.69 15.13
N LEU A 75 -10.03 1.23 16.32
CA LEU A 75 -10.65 2.48 16.78
C LEU A 75 -10.30 3.67 15.86
N GLN A 76 -9.05 3.80 15.42
CA GLN A 76 -8.64 4.83 14.45
C GLN A 76 -9.44 4.69 13.14
N MET A 77 -9.50 3.47 12.57
CA MET A 77 -10.23 3.20 11.33
C MET A 77 -11.73 3.49 11.47
N GLU A 78 -12.33 3.10 12.58
CA GLU A 78 -13.75 3.29 12.85
C GLU A 78 -14.09 4.76 13.07
N THR A 79 -13.27 5.50 13.81
CA THR A 79 -13.43 6.94 14.05
C THR A 79 -13.41 7.72 12.73
N ILE A 80 -12.44 7.42 11.85
CA ILE A 80 -12.38 8.03 10.52
C ILE A 80 -13.59 7.65 9.67
N GLY A 81 -13.91 6.35 9.58
CA GLY A 81 -15.01 5.86 8.77
C GLY A 81 -16.41 6.22 9.30
N ALA A 82 -16.53 6.66 10.56
CA ALA A 82 -17.77 7.20 11.10
C ALA A 82 -18.03 8.63 10.64
N PHE A 83 -16.99 9.40 10.37
CA PHE A 83 -17.08 10.80 10.00
C PHE A 83 -16.90 11.04 8.50
N PHE A 84 -15.99 10.31 7.84
CA PHE A 84 -15.67 10.48 6.43
C PHE A 84 -16.18 9.31 5.58
N ARG A 85 -16.67 9.62 4.37
CA ARG A 85 -16.87 8.63 3.33
C ARG A 85 -15.51 8.33 2.67
N VAL A 86 -14.81 7.30 3.13
CA VAL A 86 -13.52 6.87 2.58
C VAL A 86 -13.74 6.25 1.19
N ALA A 87 -13.20 6.86 0.15
CA ALA A 87 -13.33 6.42 -1.24
C ALA A 87 -12.34 5.30 -1.60
N ALA A 88 -11.16 5.29 -0.97
CA ALA A 88 -10.17 4.24 -1.13
C ALA A 88 -9.29 4.13 0.11
N ALA A 89 -8.77 2.92 0.36
CA ALA A 89 -7.78 2.70 1.40
C ALA A 89 -6.56 1.97 0.86
N LYS A 90 -5.43 2.19 1.51
CA LYS A 90 -4.19 1.46 1.28
C LYS A 90 -3.70 0.84 2.57
N THR A 91 -3.20 -0.39 2.52
CA THR A 91 -2.41 -0.95 3.62
C THR A 91 -0.93 -0.96 3.25
N GLY A 92 -0.07 -0.67 4.24
CA GLY A 92 1.37 -0.83 4.14
C GLY A 92 1.89 -1.78 5.22
N MET A 93 2.90 -1.37 6.00
CA MET A 93 3.43 -2.18 7.10
C MET A 93 2.38 -2.40 8.20
N LEU A 94 1.96 -3.66 8.41
CA LEU A 94 0.97 -4.05 9.42
C LEU A 94 1.60 -4.79 10.62
N TYR A 95 2.86 -5.16 10.52
CA TYR A 95 3.71 -5.73 11.56
C TYR A 95 3.31 -7.11 12.08
N SER A 96 2.09 -7.33 12.61
CA SER A 96 1.69 -8.56 13.31
C SER A 96 0.39 -9.19 12.78
N ALA A 97 0.22 -10.49 13.01
CA ALA A 97 -1.00 -11.21 12.63
C ALA A 97 -2.26 -10.59 13.27
N ALA A 98 -2.20 -10.22 14.54
CA ALA A 98 -3.32 -9.64 15.27
C ALA A 98 -3.76 -8.29 14.67
N ILE A 99 -2.81 -7.45 14.23
CA ILE A 99 -3.13 -6.18 13.55
C ILE A 99 -3.74 -6.47 12.17
N ILE A 100 -3.18 -7.40 11.39
CA ILE A 100 -3.71 -7.80 10.08
C ILE A 100 -5.16 -8.28 10.21
N GLU A 101 -5.45 -9.12 11.19
CA GLU A 101 -6.80 -9.64 11.42
C GLU A 101 -7.79 -8.53 11.83
N ALA A 102 -7.36 -7.60 12.68
CA ALA A 102 -8.16 -6.45 13.07
C ALA A 102 -8.48 -5.55 11.86
N VAL A 103 -7.47 -5.23 11.05
CA VAL A 103 -7.60 -4.44 9.82
C VAL A 103 -8.53 -5.13 8.83
N ALA A 104 -8.33 -6.43 8.58
CA ALA A 104 -9.16 -7.20 7.64
C ALA A 104 -10.64 -7.24 8.07
N ARG A 105 -10.92 -7.43 9.37
CA ARG A 105 -12.30 -7.39 9.89
C ARG A 105 -12.94 -6.02 9.69
N THR A 106 -12.22 -4.95 10.01
CA THR A 106 -12.74 -3.58 9.88
C THR A 106 -12.99 -3.21 8.43
N ILE A 107 -12.08 -3.54 7.50
CA ILE A 107 -12.27 -3.32 6.05
C ILE A 107 -13.49 -4.04 5.53
N LYS A 108 -13.66 -5.33 5.88
CA LYS A 108 -14.82 -6.13 5.46
C LYS A 108 -16.14 -5.53 5.95
N HIS A 109 -16.16 -5.00 7.16
CA HIS A 109 -17.34 -4.35 7.74
C HIS A 109 -17.66 -3.01 7.08
N ARG A 110 -16.65 -2.19 6.79
CA ARG A 110 -16.80 -0.82 6.26
C ARG A 110 -17.04 -0.74 4.75
N ARG A 111 -16.81 -1.81 3.98
CA ARG A 111 -17.03 -1.89 2.53
C ARG A 111 -16.39 -0.71 1.78
N ILE A 112 -15.10 -0.46 2.01
CA ILE A 112 -14.35 0.58 1.31
C ILE A 112 -14.32 0.24 -0.20
N PRO A 113 -14.65 1.18 -1.11
CA PRO A 113 -14.78 0.90 -2.54
C PRO A 113 -13.51 0.38 -3.23
N TRP A 114 -12.34 0.84 -2.79
CA TRP A 114 -11.05 0.40 -3.31
C TRP A 114 -10.09 0.10 -2.17
N LEU A 115 -9.53 -1.11 -2.17
CA LEU A 115 -8.48 -1.51 -1.25
C LEU A 115 -7.20 -1.87 -2.03
N VAL A 116 -6.15 -1.07 -1.86
CA VAL A 116 -4.80 -1.35 -2.36
C VAL A 116 -3.97 -1.96 -1.24
N VAL A 117 -3.49 -3.19 -1.43
CA VAL A 117 -2.63 -3.86 -0.46
C VAL A 117 -1.19 -3.87 -0.96
N ASP A 118 -0.32 -3.09 -0.31
CA ASP A 118 1.13 -3.19 -0.46
C ASP A 118 1.64 -4.21 0.56
N PRO A 119 2.07 -5.41 0.15
CA PRO A 119 2.36 -6.52 1.07
C PRO A 119 3.75 -6.37 1.69
N VAL A 120 3.99 -5.26 2.37
CA VAL A 120 5.30 -4.88 2.92
C VAL A 120 5.79 -5.93 3.92
N MET A 121 6.87 -6.64 3.57
CA MET A 121 7.48 -7.70 4.38
C MET A 121 8.85 -7.31 4.93
N ILE A 122 9.66 -6.62 4.11
CA ILE A 122 11.05 -6.27 4.40
C ILE A 122 11.29 -4.82 3.99
N ALA A 123 11.98 -4.04 4.82
CA ALA A 123 12.43 -2.69 4.48
C ALA A 123 13.53 -2.71 3.41
N THR A 124 13.74 -1.60 2.72
CA THR A 124 14.87 -1.43 1.79
C THR A 124 16.22 -1.65 2.48
N SER A 125 16.33 -1.35 3.78
CA SER A 125 17.50 -1.63 4.62
C SER A 125 17.70 -3.11 4.97
N GLY A 126 16.80 -4.01 4.54
CA GLY A 126 16.82 -5.44 4.89
C GLY A 126 16.15 -5.78 6.22
N ALA A 127 15.72 -4.79 6.99
CA ALA A 127 15.03 -5.03 8.25
C ALA A 127 13.66 -5.70 8.01
N ARG A 128 13.35 -6.73 8.81
CA ARG A 128 12.05 -7.41 8.73
C ARG A 128 10.95 -6.52 9.32
N LEU A 129 10.00 -6.14 8.50
CA LEU A 129 8.85 -5.30 8.86
C LEU A 129 7.58 -6.10 9.16
N LEU A 130 7.54 -7.37 8.74
CA LEU A 130 6.44 -8.28 9.02
C LEU A 130 6.95 -9.44 9.88
N ARG A 131 6.29 -9.74 10.99
CA ARG A 131 6.62 -10.90 11.83
C ARG A 131 6.40 -12.21 11.05
N ARG A 132 7.15 -13.25 11.40
CA ARG A 132 7.06 -14.56 10.70
C ARG A 132 5.66 -15.15 10.72
N ASP A 133 4.95 -15.03 11.83
CA ASP A 133 3.58 -15.51 12.04
C ASP A 133 2.54 -14.69 11.23
N ALA A 134 2.85 -13.46 10.88
CA ALA A 134 1.93 -12.55 10.21
C ALA A 134 1.74 -12.83 8.71
N ALA A 135 2.71 -13.48 8.05
CA ALA A 135 2.64 -13.78 6.62
C ALA A 135 1.42 -14.66 6.27
N ARG A 136 1.06 -15.61 7.16
CA ARG A 136 -0.14 -16.44 6.98
C ARG A 136 -1.43 -15.63 7.12
N ALA A 137 -1.49 -14.73 8.09
CA ALA A 137 -2.63 -13.84 8.25
C ALA A 137 -2.80 -12.89 7.05
N LEU A 138 -1.69 -12.33 6.53
CA LEU A 138 -1.70 -11.52 5.32
C LEU A 138 -2.32 -12.27 4.15
N ARG A 139 -1.81 -13.48 3.83
CA ARG A 139 -2.28 -14.30 2.71
C ARG A 139 -3.74 -14.72 2.86
N ASN A 140 -4.18 -15.12 4.05
CA ASN A 140 -5.46 -15.76 4.26
C ASN A 140 -6.58 -14.80 4.67
N ARG A 141 -6.25 -13.61 5.19
CA ARG A 141 -7.23 -12.68 5.77
C ARG A 141 -7.32 -11.36 5.01
N LEU A 142 -6.18 -10.83 4.52
CA LEU A 142 -6.16 -9.49 3.93
C LEU A 142 -6.09 -9.52 2.40
N LEU A 143 -5.19 -10.31 1.80
CA LEU A 143 -5.06 -10.36 0.34
C LEU A 143 -6.37 -10.73 -0.38
N PRO A 144 -7.23 -11.66 0.14
CA PRO A 144 -8.52 -11.94 -0.48
C PRO A 144 -9.54 -10.78 -0.46
N LEU A 145 -9.24 -9.70 0.28
CA LEU A 145 -10.09 -8.49 0.33
C LEU A 145 -9.59 -7.39 -0.60
N ALA A 146 -8.39 -7.54 -1.16
CA ALA A 146 -7.76 -6.51 -1.97
C ALA A 146 -8.42 -6.40 -3.35
N ASP A 147 -8.63 -5.17 -3.83
CA ASP A 147 -8.93 -4.90 -5.24
C ASP A 147 -7.64 -4.88 -6.06
N VAL A 148 -6.53 -4.43 -5.44
CA VAL A 148 -5.20 -4.41 -6.07
C VAL A 148 -4.13 -4.79 -5.06
N ILE A 149 -3.25 -5.73 -5.44
CA ILE A 149 -2.04 -6.08 -4.69
C ILE A 149 -0.83 -5.53 -5.45
N THR A 150 0.12 -4.89 -4.71
CA THR A 150 1.28 -4.20 -5.33
C THR A 150 2.63 -4.74 -4.83
N PRO A 151 2.97 -6.02 -4.99
CA PRO A 151 4.22 -6.58 -4.51
C PRO A 151 5.43 -6.08 -5.33
N ASN A 152 6.59 -5.97 -4.69
CA ASN A 152 7.88 -5.99 -5.38
C ASN A 152 8.27 -7.44 -5.73
N LEU A 153 9.42 -7.65 -6.43
CA LEU A 153 9.84 -8.99 -6.82
C LEU A 153 10.00 -9.95 -5.61
N PRO A 154 10.77 -9.62 -4.57
CA PRO A 154 10.91 -10.50 -3.39
C PRO A 154 9.58 -10.82 -2.71
N GLU A 155 8.65 -9.86 -2.66
CA GLU A 155 7.30 -10.06 -2.11
C GLU A 155 6.47 -10.97 -3.01
N ALA A 156 6.56 -10.81 -4.34
CA ALA A 156 5.90 -11.68 -5.31
C ALA A 156 6.42 -13.12 -5.23
N GLU A 157 7.74 -13.31 -5.17
CA GLU A 157 8.37 -14.62 -4.95
C GLU A 157 7.89 -15.28 -3.65
N ALA A 158 7.80 -14.51 -2.56
CA ALA A 158 7.26 -15.01 -1.30
C ALA A 158 5.78 -15.40 -1.39
N LEU A 159 5.00 -14.75 -2.27
CA LEU A 159 3.58 -15.06 -2.49
C LEU A 159 3.38 -16.27 -3.40
N CYS A 160 4.17 -16.41 -4.47
CA CYS A 160 4.11 -17.54 -5.42
C CYS A 160 4.81 -18.80 -4.88
N GLY A 161 5.92 -18.61 -4.14
CA GLY A 161 6.77 -19.72 -3.67
C GLY A 161 7.87 -20.14 -4.65
N HIS A 162 8.11 -19.39 -5.72
CA HIS A 162 9.17 -19.63 -6.70
C HIS A 162 9.89 -18.33 -7.10
N ALA A 163 11.10 -18.45 -7.65
CA ALA A 163 11.92 -17.32 -8.07
C ALA A 163 11.38 -16.66 -9.36
N ILE A 164 11.62 -15.35 -9.48
CA ILE A 164 11.22 -14.51 -10.60
C ILE A 164 12.48 -13.85 -11.19
N GLY A 165 13.06 -14.46 -12.24
CA GLY A 165 14.32 -14.04 -12.82
C GLY A 165 14.19 -13.11 -14.03
N ASN A 166 13.03 -13.03 -14.67
CA ASN A 166 12.82 -12.30 -15.91
C ASN A 166 11.38 -11.80 -16.06
N LEU A 167 11.10 -11.06 -17.14
CA LEU A 167 9.79 -10.48 -17.40
C LEU A 167 8.68 -11.53 -17.60
N ARG A 168 8.99 -12.68 -18.20
CA ARG A 168 8.01 -13.76 -18.44
C ARG A 168 7.61 -14.39 -17.10
N ASP A 169 8.56 -14.63 -16.20
CA ASP A 169 8.28 -15.14 -14.87
C ASP A 169 7.42 -14.15 -14.08
N MET A 170 7.71 -12.84 -14.22
CA MET A 170 6.94 -11.76 -13.63
C MET A 170 5.47 -11.74 -14.08
N GLU A 171 5.23 -11.98 -15.38
CA GLU A 171 3.89 -12.06 -15.96
C GLU A 171 3.14 -13.28 -15.44
N SER A 172 3.80 -14.41 -15.39
CA SER A 172 3.26 -15.65 -14.82
C SER A 172 2.90 -15.47 -13.34
N ALA A 173 3.81 -14.89 -12.56
CA ALA A 173 3.58 -14.62 -11.14
C ALA A 173 2.43 -13.61 -10.91
N ALA A 174 2.34 -12.56 -11.72
CA ALA A 174 1.25 -11.60 -11.63
C ALA A 174 -0.12 -12.25 -11.92
N HIS A 175 -0.16 -13.14 -12.91
CA HIS A 175 -1.36 -13.92 -13.24
C HIS A 175 -1.70 -14.90 -12.11
N GLU A 176 -0.73 -15.64 -11.60
CA GLU A 176 -0.93 -16.60 -10.50
C GLU A 176 -1.47 -15.92 -9.23
N ILE A 177 -0.84 -14.83 -8.81
CA ILE A 177 -1.28 -14.05 -7.62
C ILE A 177 -2.68 -13.50 -7.86
N GLY A 178 -2.93 -12.88 -9.03
CA GLY A 178 -4.22 -12.31 -9.40
C GLY A 178 -5.34 -13.35 -9.38
N THR A 179 -5.08 -14.55 -9.92
CA THR A 179 -6.04 -15.66 -9.93
C THR A 179 -6.27 -16.22 -8.53
N ARG A 180 -5.20 -16.43 -7.76
CA ARG A 180 -5.28 -17.00 -6.40
C ARG A 180 -6.11 -16.16 -5.45
N TYR A 181 -6.01 -14.82 -5.56
CA TYR A 181 -6.70 -13.89 -4.66
C TYR A 181 -7.91 -13.19 -5.29
N HIS A 182 -8.25 -13.52 -6.56
CA HIS A 182 -9.34 -12.87 -7.32
C HIS A 182 -9.22 -11.34 -7.37
N THR A 183 -8.00 -10.83 -7.59
CA THR A 183 -7.65 -9.42 -7.53
C THR A 183 -6.76 -9.00 -8.70
N ALA A 184 -6.64 -7.69 -8.93
CA ALA A 184 -5.58 -7.19 -9.79
C ALA A 184 -4.21 -7.28 -9.07
N CYS A 185 -3.17 -7.71 -9.79
CA CYS A 185 -1.82 -7.80 -9.25
C CYS A 185 -0.85 -6.95 -10.05
N VAL A 186 -0.16 -6.01 -9.38
CA VAL A 186 0.88 -5.16 -9.98
C VAL A 186 2.23 -5.52 -9.39
N ILE A 187 3.06 -6.26 -10.10
CA ILE A 187 4.43 -6.54 -9.68
C ILE A 187 5.35 -5.40 -10.11
N LYS A 188 6.03 -4.79 -9.14
CA LYS A 188 6.99 -3.69 -9.35
C LYS A 188 8.35 -4.25 -9.81
N GLY A 189 8.76 -3.93 -11.05
CA GLY A 189 9.95 -4.50 -11.68
C GLY A 189 11.29 -3.85 -11.35
N GLY A 190 11.33 -2.97 -10.36
CA GLY A 190 12.55 -2.24 -9.99
C GLY A 190 13.75 -3.11 -9.58
N HIS A 191 13.54 -4.36 -9.19
CA HIS A 191 14.60 -5.31 -8.79
C HIS A 191 15.17 -6.13 -9.95
N LEU A 192 14.49 -6.20 -11.11
CA LEU A 192 15.09 -6.84 -12.30
C LEU A 192 16.27 -6.00 -12.81
N PRO A 193 17.35 -6.62 -13.29
CA PRO A 193 18.50 -5.89 -13.83
C PRO A 193 18.15 -5.16 -15.15
N GLY A 194 19.04 -4.25 -15.58
CA GLY A 194 18.92 -3.55 -16.85
C GLY A 194 18.54 -2.08 -16.73
N GLN A 195 18.57 -1.36 -17.86
CA GLN A 195 18.28 0.08 -17.92
C GLN A 195 16.79 0.42 -17.97
N THR A 196 15.95 -0.57 -18.26
CA THR A 196 14.50 -0.41 -18.31
C THR A 196 13.86 -1.07 -17.09
N VAL A 197 13.01 -0.32 -16.38
CA VAL A 197 12.16 -0.84 -15.31
C VAL A 197 10.78 -1.11 -15.90
N THR A 198 10.32 -2.35 -15.84
CA THR A 198 9.00 -2.75 -16.31
C THR A 198 8.15 -3.24 -15.15
N ASP A 199 7.07 -2.54 -14.82
CA ASP A 199 6.05 -3.04 -13.92
C ASP A 199 5.00 -3.82 -14.72
N VAL A 200 4.49 -4.90 -14.15
CA VAL A 200 3.52 -5.79 -14.80
C VAL A 200 2.22 -5.79 -14.01
N LEU A 201 1.12 -5.49 -14.69
CA LEU A 201 -0.24 -5.65 -14.14
C LEU A 201 -0.89 -6.87 -14.78
N CYS A 202 -1.44 -7.75 -13.96
CA CYS A 202 -2.48 -8.68 -14.36
C CYS A 202 -3.84 -8.17 -13.84
N HIS A 203 -4.76 -7.93 -14.76
CA HIS A 203 -6.12 -7.48 -14.43
C HIS A 203 -7.14 -8.12 -15.37
N SER A 204 -8.14 -8.79 -14.81
CA SER A 204 -9.17 -9.53 -15.57
C SER A 204 -8.57 -10.48 -16.63
N GLY A 205 -7.51 -11.19 -16.26
CA GLY A 205 -6.80 -12.14 -17.12
C GLY A 205 -5.91 -11.51 -18.20
N ARG A 206 -5.86 -10.18 -18.29
CA ARG A 206 -5.02 -9.44 -19.25
C ARG A 206 -3.74 -8.96 -18.60
N ILE A 207 -2.63 -9.02 -19.35
CA ILE A 207 -1.32 -8.51 -18.93
C ILE A 207 -1.05 -7.15 -19.57
N TYR A 208 -0.65 -6.19 -18.72
CA TYR A 208 -0.21 -4.85 -19.12
C TYR A 208 1.21 -4.60 -18.64
N ARG A 209 2.03 -3.93 -19.46
CA ARG A 209 3.43 -3.62 -19.16
C ARG A 209 3.62 -2.11 -19.13
N PHE A 210 4.22 -1.59 -18.04
CA PHE A 210 4.52 -0.19 -17.85
C PHE A 210 6.03 0.01 -17.77
N ARG A 211 6.62 0.52 -18.84
CA ARG A 211 8.07 0.68 -18.99
C ARG A 211 8.51 2.10 -18.62
N SER A 212 9.69 2.21 -18.04
CA SER A 212 10.40 3.48 -17.82
C SER A 212 11.90 3.26 -17.80
N THR A 213 12.67 4.31 -18.02
CA THR A 213 14.12 4.29 -17.83
C THR A 213 14.44 4.18 -16.33
N ARG A 214 15.44 3.38 -15.98
CA ARG A 214 15.96 3.27 -14.62
C ARG A 214 16.69 4.55 -14.25
N LEU A 215 16.30 5.16 -13.14
CA LEU A 215 17.04 6.27 -12.56
C LEU A 215 18.16 5.74 -11.66
N ARG A 216 19.32 6.40 -11.70
CA ARG A 216 20.47 6.07 -10.83
C ARG A 216 20.33 6.73 -9.44
N VAL A 217 19.11 6.73 -8.91
CA VAL A 217 18.81 7.29 -7.58
C VAL A 217 18.19 6.17 -6.75
N THR A 218 18.77 5.90 -5.60
CA THR A 218 18.22 5.01 -4.60
C THR A 218 17.61 5.85 -3.48
N THR A 219 16.32 5.68 -3.24
CA THR A 219 15.65 6.23 -2.05
C THR A 219 14.72 5.16 -1.50
N HIS A 220 14.58 5.14 -0.17
CA HIS A 220 13.62 4.25 0.46
C HIS A 220 12.19 4.78 0.29
N GLY A 221 11.18 3.90 0.41
CA GLY A 221 9.77 4.28 0.37
C GLY A 221 9.13 4.41 -1.01
N THR A 222 9.86 4.15 -2.11
CA THR A 222 9.29 4.22 -3.48
C THR A 222 8.07 3.31 -3.67
N GLY A 223 8.07 2.13 -3.04
CA GLY A 223 6.93 1.21 -3.04
C GLY A 223 5.70 1.82 -2.35
N CYS A 224 5.90 2.43 -1.17
CA CYS A 224 4.84 3.12 -0.44
C CYS A 224 4.29 4.29 -1.27
N MET A 225 5.16 5.12 -1.87
CA MET A 225 4.72 6.22 -2.74
C MET A 225 3.89 5.72 -3.93
N PHE A 226 4.30 4.62 -4.57
CA PHE A 226 3.58 4.04 -5.69
C PHE A 226 2.18 3.56 -5.28
N SER A 227 2.07 2.75 -4.23
CA SER A 227 0.79 2.22 -3.75
C SER A 227 -0.13 3.33 -3.23
N ALA A 228 0.41 4.36 -2.59
CA ALA A 228 -0.36 5.54 -2.16
C ALA A 228 -0.85 6.37 -3.35
N ALA A 229 0.01 6.66 -4.32
CA ALA A 229 -0.37 7.37 -5.54
C ALA A 229 -1.48 6.63 -6.30
N LEU A 230 -1.34 5.30 -6.44
CA LEU A 230 -2.37 4.46 -7.04
C LEU A 230 -3.70 4.58 -6.29
N THR A 231 -3.69 4.51 -4.97
CA THR A 231 -4.89 4.64 -4.12
C THR A 231 -5.58 5.99 -4.32
N ALA A 232 -4.82 7.09 -4.33
CA ALA A 232 -5.35 8.43 -4.57
C ALA A 232 -6.02 8.54 -5.95
N LEU A 233 -5.40 7.98 -6.98
CA LEU A 233 -5.92 8.03 -8.36
C LEU A 233 -7.19 7.19 -8.52
N LEU A 234 -7.25 6.01 -7.89
CA LEU A 234 -8.46 5.17 -7.87
C LEU A 234 -9.60 5.87 -7.14
N ALA A 235 -9.33 6.53 -6.00
CA ALA A 235 -10.32 7.33 -5.26
C ALA A 235 -10.90 8.48 -6.11
N ARG A 236 -10.14 9.00 -7.08
CA ARG A 236 -10.56 10.02 -8.05
C ARG A 236 -11.30 9.46 -9.27
N GLY A 237 -11.58 8.16 -9.31
CA GLY A 237 -12.29 7.49 -10.40
C GLY A 237 -11.44 7.24 -11.65
N ILE A 238 -10.11 7.30 -11.55
CA ILE A 238 -9.21 6.96 -12.67
C ILE A 238 -9.18 5.44 -12.83
N ASP A 239 -9.36 4.94 -14.05
CA ASP A 239 -9.29 3.51 -14.36
C ASP A 239 -7.92 2.90 -14.01
N LEU A 240 -7.90 1.63 -13.60
CA LEU A 240 -6.74 0.99 -13.02
C LEU A 240 -5.47 1.04 -13.90
N PRO A 241 -5.48 0.69 -15.20
CA PRO A 241 -4.28 0.78 -16.03
C PRO A 241 -3.74 2.20 -16.16
N LYS A 242 -4.61 3.20 -16.26
CA LYS A 242 -4.23 4.62 -16.31
C LYS A 242 -3.69 5.09 -14.97
N ALA A 243 -4.34 4.70 -13.86
CA ALA A 243 -3.90 5.02 -12.51
C ALA A 243 -2.49 4.49 -12.23
N ILE A 244 -2.19 3.24 -12.62
CA ILE A 244 -0.85 2.65 -12.50
C ILE A 244 0.19 3.46 -13.30
N ARG A 245 -0.12 3.84 -14.54
CA ARG A 245 0.78 4.67 -15.35
C ARG A 245 1.06 6.01 -14.69
N MET A 246 0.02 6.67 -14.19
CA MET A 246 0.15 7.95 -13.49
C MET A 246 0.91 7.82 -12.16
N ALA A 247 0.65 6.77 -11.37
CA ALA A 247 1.38 6.49 -10.14
C ALA A 247 2.88 6.26 -10.40
N LYS A 248 3.23 5.52 -11.47
CA LYS A 248 4.62 5.34 -11.91
C LYS A 248 5.26 6.68 -12.29
N HIS A 249 4.57 7.53 -13.03
CA HIS A 249 5.07 8.87 -13.39
C HIS A 249 5.28 9.77 -12.16
N TYR A 250 4.36 9.71 -11.20
CA TYR A 250 4.49 10.43 -9.93
C TYR A 250 5.77 10.03 -9.19
N VAL A 251 6.01 8.72 -9.01
CA VAL A 251 7.23 8.21 -8.36
C VAL A 251 8.49 8.66 -9.10
N ILE A 252 8.51 8.57 -10.44
CA ILE A 252 9.63 9.02 -11.27
C ILE A 252 9.86 10.53 -11.10
N GLY A 253 8.79 11.33 -11.04
CA GLY A 253 8.86 12.77 -10.80
C GLY A 253 9.48 13.10 -9.46
N VAL A 254 9.07 12.41 -8.39
CA VAL A 254 9.66 12.57 -7.05
C VAL A 254 11.14 12.18 -7.05
N LEU A 255 11.50 11.03 -7.65
CA LEU A 255 12.88 10.56 -7.74
C LEU A 255 13.81 11.54 -8.45
N LYS A 256 13.34 12.23 -9.48
CA LYS A 256 14.12 13.25 -10.20
C LYS A 256 14.39 14.51 -9.37
N GLN A 257 13.58 14.76 -8.35
CA GLN A 257 13.72 15.93 -7.45
C GLN A 257 14.57 15.63 -6.22
N VAL A 258 14.78 14.36 -5.89
CA VAL A 258 15.64 13.95 -4.78
C VAL A 258 17.08 14.31 -5.14
N ARG A 259 17.60 15.35 -4.49
CA ARG A 259 19.06 15.61 -4.48
C ARG A 259 19.70 14.60 -3.52
N PRO A 260 20.90 14.07 -3.84
CA PRO A 260 21.63 13.28 -2.86
C PRO A 260 21.77 14.12 -1.58
N ILE A 261 21.31 13.58 -0.47
CA ILE A 261 21.64 14.15 0.84
C ILE A 261 23.11 13.81 1.04
N CYS A 262 23.96 14.81 0.92
CA CYS A 262 25.41 14.69 1.13
C CYS A 262 25.72 14.23 2.53
#